data_cb4b9a83de3ff60f0d65773144ee8721
#
_entry.id   cb4b9a83de3ff60f0d65773144ee8721
#
_cell.length_a   1.000
_cell.length_b   1.000
_cell.length_c   1.000
_cell.angle_alpha   90.00
_cell.angle_beta   90.00
_cell.angle_gamma   90.00
#
_symmetry.space_group_name_H-M   'P 1'
#
loop_
_entity.id
_entity.type
_entity.pdbx_description
1 polymer ?
#
loop_
_entity_poly.entity_id
_entity_poly.type
_entity_poly.pdbx_seq_one_letter_code
_entity_poly.pdbx_strand_id
1 'polypeptide(L)'
;MAKLGIKHYRFSMAWSRIIPDGRGKVNEEGVDFYKRLVDCLRDHGITPHATLFHWDSPQALEDLYGSWRSREMASDFADYATAVVSRLGDRITHWMTINEIPSFTHMAYAVDKQPPKAPSTRVSSLKEVWQTCHNALLAHGLGCQAIRAASPSSCSVAMVADIGVTVPLTESAVDVAAAQQAFHTSWFNGGIIFPVLTGAYSPVMLEKLGADAPAIQSGDLKTIHQPLDSLGINNYTGNYIRAADNKQGFEFLDLPKAYPRMYIPWIHILPESMYWGIRHVSETLGRKDLPIFITENGCAAQDEVNDKGEVIDTDRIMYLRQYLKAAHRAISEGYPLKGYFLWSFMDNFEWESGYSRRFGITYVDYKTQRRIPKASFKWYAECIQQNRVV
;
A
#
# COMPACT_ATOMS: atom_id res chain seq x y z
N MET A 1 16.13 11.38 9.03
CA MET A 1 15.29 10.44 9.80
C MET A 1 15.62 10.50 11.30
N ALA A 2 16.85 10.24 11.75
CA ALA A 2 17.18 10.30 13.17
C ALA A 2 16.78 11.62 13.85
N LYS A 3 17.01 12.78 13.22
CA LYS A 3 16.57 14.11 13.70
C LYS A 3 15.06 14.26 13.81
N LEU A 4 14.27 13.45 13.07
CA LEU A 4 12.82 13.41 13.14
C LEU A 4 12.32 12.59 14.33
N GLY A 5 13.18 11.73 14.88
CA GLY A 5 12.84 10.87 16.03
C GLY A 5 12.11 9.58 15.66
N ILE A 6 11.98 9.25 14.36
CA ILE A 6 11.33 8.00 13.94
C ILE A 6 12.10 6.78 14.40
N LYS A 7 11.37 5.72 14.72
CA LYS A 7 11.92 4.43 15.18
C LYS A 7 11.77 3.32 14.15
N HIS A 8 10.93 3.53 13.16
CA HIS A 8 10.65 2.55 12.11
C HIS A 8 10.66 3.25 10.75
N TYR A 9 11.22 2.61 9.74
CA TYR A 9 11.23 3.11 8.38
C TYR A 9 10.84 2.02 7.39
N ARG A 10 9.77 2.27 6.63
CA ARG A 10 9.34 1.41 5.55
C ARG A 10 9.97 1.88 4.24
N PHE A 11 10.52 0.96 3.46
CA PHE A 11 11.07 1.21 2.13
C PHE A 11 10.84 0.01 1.22
N SER A 12 10.89 0.23 -0.07
CA SER A 12 10.81 -0.84 -1.07
C SER A 12 12.18 -1.23 -1.60
N MET A 13 12.25 -2.47 -2.07
CA MET A 13 13.41 -3.03 -2.75
C MET A 13 13.13 -3.15 -4.24
N ALA A 14 14.03 -2.67 -5.08
CA ALA A 14 13.91 -2.83 -6.53
C ALA A 14 14.38 -4.23 -6.92
N TRP A 15 13.46 -5.05 -7.42
CA TRP A 15 13.75 -6.41 -7.89
C TRP A 15 14.85 -6.42 -8.94
N SER A 16 14.75 -5.56 -9.94
CA SER A 16 15.74 -5.42 -11.02
C SER A 16 17.13 -4.99 -10.54
N ARG A 17 17.27 -4.37 -9.38
CA ARG A 17 18.57 -4.06 -8.78
C ARG A 17 19.25 -5.30 -8.22
N ILE A 18 18.48 -6.25 -7.70
CA ILE A 18 18.98 -7.46 -7.04
C ILE A 18 19.11 -8.60 -8.03
N ILE A 19 18.11 -8.81 -8.90
CA ILE A 19 18.14 -9.76 -10.00
C ILE A 19 17.74 -9.04 -11.28
N PRO A 20 18.69 -8.45 -12.03
CA PRO A 20 18.41 -7.63 -13.21
C PRO A 20 17.52 -8.29 -14.25
N ASP A 21 17.74 -9.57 -14.51
CA ASP A 21 16.97 -10.36 -15.47
C ASP A 21 15.69 -10.96 -14.87
N GLY A 22 15.38 -10.61 -13.61
CA GLY A 22 14.22 -11.10 -12.88
C GLY A 22 14.36 -12.51 -12.32
N ARG A 23 15.24 -13.32 -12.87
CA ARG A 23 15.58 -14.70 -12.45
C ARG A 23 17.07 -14.98 -12.59
N GLY A 24 17.54 -16.03 -11.92
CA GLY A 24 18.91 -16.50 -12.06
C GLY A 24 19.93 -15.74 -11.21
N LYS A 25 20.91 -15.09 -11.82
CA LYS A 25 22.07 -14.54 -11.13
C LYS A 25 21.72 -13.33 -10.26
N VAL A 26 22.10 -13.38 -8.99
CA VAL A 26 21.99 -12.26 -8.07
C VAL A 26 23.11 -11.23 -8.31
N ASN A 27 22.74 -9.97 -8.37
CA ASN A 27 23.67 -8.84 -8.40
C ASN A 27 24.07 -8.49 -6.95
N GLU A 28 25.22 -8.94 -6.51
CA GLU A 28 25.68 -8.71 -5.14
C GLU A 28 25.95 -7.21 -4.85
N GLU A 29 26.31 -6.39 -5.83
CA GLU A 29 26.42 -4.93 -5.67
C GLU A 29 25.06 -4.29 -5.32
N GLY A 30 23.99 -4.79 -5.95
CA GLY A 30 22.62 -4.38 -5.64
C GLY A 30 22.22 -4.79 -4.21
N VAL A 31 22.59 -5.98 -3.77
CA VAL A 31 22.39 -6.44 -2.38
C VAL A 31 23.20 -5.58 -1.41
N ASP A 32 24.43 -5.27 -1.70
CA ASP A 32 25.30 -4.46 -0.84
C ASP A 32 24.80 -3.03 -0.68
N PHE A 33 24.13 -2.47 -1.68
CA PHE A 33 23.43 -1.19 -1.51
C PHE A 33 22.40 -1.26 -0.37
N TYR A 34 21.58 -2.32 -0.34
CA TYR A 34 20.57 -2.49 0.71
C TYR A 34 21.20 -2.85 2.07
N LYS A 35 22.31 -3.61 2.10
CA LYS A 35 23.03 -3.85 3.35
C LYS A 35 23.47 -2.53 3.98
N ARG A 36 24.14 -1.66 3.20
CA ARG A 36 24.58 -0.35 3.68
C ARG A 36 23.40 0.53 4.15
N LEU A 37 22.29 0.52 3.43
CA LEU A 37 21.08 1.26 3.83
C LEU A 37 20.56 0.77 5.18
N VAL A 38 20.41 -0.54 5.32
CA VAL A 38 19.84 -1.17 6.52
C VAL A 38 20.78 -1.04 7.71
N ASP A 39 22.09 -1.23 7.51
CA ASP A 39 23.08 -1.03 8.57
C ASP A 39 23.05 0.42 9.06
N CYS A 40 22.99 1.40 8.15
CA CYS A 40 22.84 2.81 8.51
C CYS A 40 21.55 3.09 9.30
N LEU A 41 20.42 2.48 8.95
CA LEU A 41 19.18 2.63 9.72
C LEU A 41 19.34 2.08 11.14
N ARG A 42 19.89 0.86 11.27
CA ARG A 42 20.09 0.17 12.55
C ARG A 42 21.07 0.93 13.45
N ASP A 43 22.17 1.47 12.90
CA ASP A 43 23.15 2.31 13.62
C ASP A 43 22.50 3.56 14.22
N HIS A 44 21.41 4.03 13.63
CA HIS A 44 20.60 5.14 14.14
C HIS A 44 19.39 4.71 14.99
N GLY A 45 19.29 3.43 15.35
CA GLY A 45 18.19 2.88 16.14
C GLY A 45 16.85 2.89 15.40
N ILE A 46 16.87 2.80 14.06
CA ILE A 46 15.68 2.76 13.21
C ILE A 46 15.47 1.34 12.70
N THR A 47 14.32 0.74 13.01
CA THR A 47 13.96 -0.59 12.55
C THR A 47 13.54 -0.56 11.08
N PRO A 48 14.17 -1.36 10.20
CA PRO A 48 13.81 -1.44 8.79
C PRO A 48 12.58 -2.31 8.58
N HIS A 49 11.64 -1.85 7.75
CA HIS A 49 10.49 -2.59 7.23
C HIS A 49 10.62 -2.64 5.71
N ALA A 50 10.93 -3.81 5.15
CA ALA A 50 11.20 -3.95 3.72
C ALA A 50 9.99 -4.49 2.96
N THR A 51 9.56 -3.75 1.95
CA THR A 51 8.58 -4.18 0.95
C THR A 51 9.32 -4.77 -0.24
N LEU A 52 9.09 -6.05 -0.55
CA LEU A 52 9.84 -6.74 -1.61
C LEU A 52 9.44 -6.28 -3.00
N PHE A 53 8.18 -5.93 -3.23
CA PHE A 53 7.72 -5.47 -4.54
C PHE A 53 6.83 -4.22 -4.42
N HIS A 54 7.22 -3.17 -5.13
CA HIS A 54 6.46 -1.91 -5.21
C HIS A 54 6.39 -1.43 -6.67
N TRP A 55 5.82 -2.28 -7.53
CA TRP A 55 5.36 -2.06 -8.91
C TRP A 55 6.42 -2.21 -10.02
N ASP A 56 7.69 -2.02 -9.71
CA ASP A 56 8.78 -2.06 -10.69
C ASP A 56 9.23 -3.52 -10.98
N SER A 57 8.62 -4.13 -12.00
CA SER A 57 9.00 -5.47 -12.47
C SER A 57 10.25 -5.42 -13.36
N PRO A 58 11.12 -6.44 -13.32
CA PRO A 58 12.19 -6.59 -14.31
C PRO A 58 11.63 -6.70 -15.73
N GLN A 59 12.11 -5.84 -16.63
CA GLN A 59 11.67 -5.81 -18.03
C GLN A 59 11.88 -7.15 -18.73
N ALA A 60 12.94 -7.86 -18.39
CA ALA A 60 13.24 -9.18 -18.95
C ALA A 60 12.10 -10.22 -18.71
N LEU A 61 11.39 -10.14 -17.58
CA LEU A 61 10.24 -11.02 -17.31
C LEU A 61 9.00 -10.63 -18.14
N GLU A 62 8.83 -9.33 -18.41
CA GLU A 62 7.79 -8.86 -19.33
C GLU A 62 8.07 -9.35 -20.76
N ASP A 63 9.32 -9.25 -21.20
CA ASP A 63 9.73 -9.70 -22.55
C ASP A 63 9.67 -11.21 -22.70
N LEU A 64 9.97 -11.96 -21.65
CA LEU A 64 10.03 -13.43 -21.68
C LEU A 64 8.64 -14.07 -21.74
N TYR A 65 7.71 -13.65 -20.86
CA TYR A 65 6.40 -14.30 -20.73
C TYR A 65 5.24 -13.34 -20.38
N GLY A 66 5.50 -12.04 -20.37
CA GLY A 66 4.47 -11.02 -20.08
C GLY A 66 4.24 -10.72 -18.60
N SER A 67 5.27 -10.92 -17.76
CA SER A 67 5.28 -10.54 -16.34
C SER A 67 4.05 -11.10 -15.59
N TRP A 68 3.31 -10.27 -14.88
CA TRP A 68 2.17 -10.64 -14.03
C TRP A 68 1.02 -11.35 -14.79
N ARG A 69 0.99 -11.30 -16.12
CA ARG A 69 0.02 -12.05 -16.92
C ARG A 69 0.29 -13.55 -16.93
N SER A 70 1.52 -13.95 -16.64
CA SER A 70 1.89 -15.35 -16.50
C SER A 70 1.93 -15.77 -15.03
N ARG A 71 1.50 -16.99 -14.77
CA ARG A 71 1.60 -17.65 -13.47
C ARG A 71 3.06 -17.88 -13.03
N GLU A 72 4.00 -17.94 -13.99
CA GLU A 72 5.44 -18.08 -13.70
C GLU A 72 5.99 -16.95 -12.83
N MET A 73 5.44 -15.75 -12.98
CA MET A 73 5.81 -14.59 -12.16
C MET A 73 5.71 -14.85 -10.65
N ALA A 74 4.77 -15.69 -10.22
CA ALA A 74 4.60 -16.04 -8.83
C ALA A 74 5.77 -16.88 -8.28
N SER A 75 6.30 -17.78 -9.09
CA SER A 75 7.48 -18.59 -8.75
C SER A 75 8.76 -17.73 -8.76
N ASP A 76 8.93 -16.90 -9.79
CA ASP A 76 10.08 -16.00 -9.88
C ASP A 76 10.11 -14.98 -8.72
N PHE A 77 8.94 -14.52 -8.29
CA PHE A 77 8.85 -13.67 -7.08
C PHE A 77 9.27 -14.41 -5.81
N ALA A 78 8.89 -15.67 -5.66
CA ALA A 78 9.31 -16.49 -4.51
C ALA A 78 10.83 -16.72 -4.50
N ASP A 79 11.43 -16.98 -5.66
CA ASP A 79 12.88 -17.12 -5.81
C ASP A 79 13.60 -15.80 -5.49
N TYR A 80 13.07 -14.67 -5.97
CA TYR A 80 13.56 -13.34 -5.60
C TYR A 80 13.46 -13.10 -4.09
N ALA A 81 12.32 -13.40 -3.47
CA ALA A 81 12.12 -13.28 -2.03
C ALA A 81 13.15 -14.12 -1.25
N THR A 82 13.37 -15.37 -1.68
CA THR A 82 14.39 -16.26 -1.11
C THR A 82 15.79 -15.66 -1.22
N ALA A 83 16.15 -15.14 -2.40
CA ALA A 83 17.46 -14.55 -2.65
C ALA A 83 17.73 -13.33 -1.76
N VAL A 84 16.71 -12.48 -1.56
CA VAL A 84 16.78 -11.28 -0.70
C VAL A 84 16.88 -11.67 0.77
N VAL A 85 15.97 -12.52 1.24
CA VAL A 85 15.87 -12.85 2.68
C VAL A 85 17.07 -13.64 3.15
N SER A 86 17.61 -14.56 2.33
CA SER A 86 18.85 -15.29 2.66
C SER A 86 20.07 -14.36 2.84
N ARG A 87 20.07 -13.15 2.28
CA ARG A 87 21.19 -12.19 2.32
C ARG A 87 21.01 -11.05 3.31
N LEU A 88 19.77 -10.76 3.69
CA LEU A 88 19.41 -9.59 4.51
C LEU A 88 18.57 -9.96 5.74
N GLY A 89 18.17 -11.22 5.90
CA GLY A 89 17.33 -11.66 7.01
C GLY A 89 18.01 -11.63 8.38
N ASP A 90 19.33 -11.50 8.43
CA ASP A 90 20.11 -11.24 9.65
C ASP A 90 19.97 -9.77 10.11
N ARG A 91 19.49 -8.88 9.25
CA ARG A 91 19.36 -7.43 9.46
C ARG A 91 17.93 -6.94 9.46
N ILE A 92 17.05 -7.60 8.70
CA ILE A 92 15.65 -7.24 8.51
C ILE A 92 14.78 -8.37 9.04
N THR A 93 13.87 -8.04 9.95
CA THR A 93 12.91 -8.98 10.53
C THR A 93 11.46 -8.64 10.18
N HIS A 94 11.20 -7.51 9.53
CA HIS A 94 9.86 -7.06 9.13
C HIS A 94 9.78 -7.00 7.61
N TRP A 95 9.05 -7.96 7.03
CA TRP A 95 8.92 -8.13 5.59
C TRP A 95 7.50 -7.87 5.13
N MET A 96 7.36 -7.15 4.05
CA MET A 96 6.11 -6.96 3.33
C MET A 96 6.29 -7.54 1.93
N THR A 97 5.38 -8.38 1.50
CA THR A 97 5.52 -9.07 0.21
C THR A 97 5.31 -8.12 -0.95
N ILE A 98 4.10 -7.66 -1.16
CA ILE A 98 3.67 -6.88 -2.32
C ILE A 98 2.91 -5.67 -1.85
N ASN A 99 3.16 -4.51 -2.47
CA ASN A 99 2.43 -3.28 -2.28
C ASN A 99 1.31 -3.15 -3.31
N GLU A 100 0.07 -2.93 -2.85
CA GLU A 100 -1.08 -2.51 -3.66
C GLU A 100 -1.27 -3.28 -4.97
N ILE A 101 -1.67 -4.53 -4.87
CA ILE A 101 -1.91 -5.36 -6.04
C ILE A 101 -2.80 -4.69 -7.10
N PRO A 102 -3.92 -3.99 -6.75
CA PRO A 102 -4.74 -3.32 -7.74
C PRO A 102 -4.00 -2.25 -8.55
N SER A 103 -3.06 -1.54 -7.93
CA SER A 103 -2.38 -0.41 -8.56
C SER A 103 -1.51 -0.80 -9.74
N PHE A 104 -0.80 -1.93 -9.66
CA PHE A 104 0.01 -2.42 -10.77
C PHE A 104 -0.69 -3.48 -11.64
N THR A 105 -1.92 -3.85 -11.32
CA THR A 105 -2.75 -4.74 -12.14
C THR A 105 -3.89 -3.98 -12.81
N HIS A 106 -4.89 -3.52 -12.08
CA HIS A 106 -6.06 -2.84 -12.66
C HIS A 106 -5.76 -1.46 -13.22
N MET A 107 -4.93 -0.66 -12.55
CA MET A 107 -4.62 0.67 -13.05
C MET A 107 -3.49 0.66 -14.09
N ALA A 108 -2.56 -0.29 -13.98
CA ALA A 108 -1.43 -0.38 -14.91
C ALA A 108 -1.80 -1.09 -16.22
N TYR A 109 -2.62 -2.14 -16.18
CA TYR A 109 -3.16 -2.76 -17.39
C TYR A 109 -4.52 -2.13 -17.68
N ALA A 110 -4.57 -1.22 -18.64
CA ALA A 110 -5.82 -0.55 -19.00
C ALA A 110 -6.87 -1.57 -19.48
N VAL A 111 -8.11 -1.30 -19.12
CA VAL A 111 -9.28 -2.07 -19.56
C VAL A 111 -10.02 -1.23 -20.59
N ASP A 112 -10.47 -1.86 -21.67
CA ASP A 112 -11.20 -1.23 -22.77
C ASP A 112 -10.40 -0.12 -23.48
N LYS A 113 -10.95 1.09 -23.52
CA LYS A 113 -10.37 2.24 -24.23
C LYS A 113 -9.56 3.18 -23.33
N GLN A 114 -9.39 2.83 -22.07
CA GLN A 114 -8.61 3.66 -21.16
C GLN A 114 -7.11 3.48 -21.43
N PRO A 115 -6.32 4.57 -21.47
CA PRO A 115 -4.89 4.44 -21.63
C PRO A 115 -4.28 3.70 -20.43
N PRO A 116 -3.30 2.81 -20.67
CA PRO A 116 -2.58 2.17 -19.57
C PRO A 116 -1.79 3.20 -18.77
N LYS A 117 -1.67 2.95 -17.48
CA LYS A 117 -0.92 3.79 -16.54
C LYS A 117 0.39 3.13 -16.15
N ALA A 118 1.35 3.94 -15.69
CA ALA A 118 2.56 3.38 -15.12
C ALA A 118 2.21 2.40 -13.96
N PRO A 119 2.92 1.28 -13.82
CA PRO A 119 4.14 0.89 -14.53
C PRO A 119 3.93 0.12 -15.85
N SER A 120 2.71 -0.15 -16.27
CA SER A 120 2.44 -0.89 -17.51
C SER A 120 2.10 0.06 -18.67
N THR A 121 2.27 -0.45 -19.90
CA THR A 121 1.87 0.23 -21.14
C THR A 121 0.91 -0.63 -21.98
N ARG A 122 0.39 -1.72 -21.42
CA ARG A 122 -0.45 -2.66 -22.16
C ARG A 122 -1.93 -2.47 -21.85
N VAL A 123 -2.75 -2.59 -22.89
CA VAL A 123 -4.20 -2.70 -22.77
C VAL A 123 -4.57 -4.19 -22.66
N SER A 124 -5.39 -4.53 -21.69
CA SER A 124 -5.82 -5.89 -21.39
C SER A 124 -7.35 -5.99 -21.32
N SER A 125 -7.88 -7.18 -21.52
CA SER A 125 -9.28 -7.46 -21.19
C SER A 125 -9.50 -7.50 -19.67
N LEU A 126 -10.73 -7.34 -19.22
CA LEU A 126 -11.07 -7.45 -17.81
C LEU A 126 -10.66 -8.80 -17.22
N LYS A 127 -10.83 -9.87 -17.99
CA LYS A 127 -10.39 -11.22 -17.62
C LYS A 127 -8.87 -11.30 -17.39
N GLU A 128 -8.08 -10.73 -18.30
CA GLU A 128 -6.61 -10.70 -18.15
C GLU A 128 -6.18 -9.90 -16.92
N VAL A 129 -6.83 -8.75 -16.65
CA VAL A 129 -6.56 -7.96 -15.45
C VAL A 129 -6.84 -8.76 -14.18
N TRP A 130 -7.95 -9.47 -14.10
CA TRP A 130 -8.24 -10.32 -12.95
C TRP A 130 -7.32 -11.52 -12.83
N GLN A 131 -6.85 -12.05 -13.96
CA GLN A 131 -5.84 -13.12 -13.95
C GLN A 131 -4.48 -12.57 -13.44
N THR A 132 -4.07 -11.37 -13.84
CA THR A 132 -2.85 -10.74 -13.29
C THR A 132 -2.98 -10.53 -11.79
N CYS A 133 -4.15 -10.10 -11.32
CA CYS A 133 -4.47 -9.98 -9.91
C CYS A 133 -4.30 -11.30 -9.15
N HIS A 134 -4.88 -12.37 -9.70
CA HIS A 134 -4.78 -13.70 -9.11
C HIS A 134 -3.34 -14.22 -9.06
N ASN A 135 -2.57 -14.00 -10.12
CA ASN A 135 -1.15 -14.37 -10.16
C ASN A 135 -0.33 -13.58 -9.12
N ALA A 136 -0.64 -12.30 -8.91
CA ALA A 136 0.00 -11.49 -7.88
C ALA A 136 -0.38 -11.94 -6.44
N LEU A 137 -1.63 -12.34 -6.23
CA LEU A 137 -2.04 -12.97 -4.96
C LEU A 137 -1.32 -14.29 -4.71
N LEU A 138 -1.15 -15.10 -5.75
CA LEU A 138 -0.39 -16.33 -5.65
C LEU A 138 1.08 -16.06 -5.32
N ALA A 139 1.67 -15.03 -5.95
CA ALA A 139 3.02 -14.56 -5.65
C ALA A 139 3.15 -14.11 -4.19
N HIS A 140 2.15 -13.38 -3.66
CA HIS A 140 2.10 -13.03 -2.25
C HIS A 140 2.20 -14.27 -1.37
N GLY A 141 1.38 -15.29 -1.62
CA GLY A 141 1.37 -16.51 -0.82
C GLY A 141 2.68 -17.29 -0.88
N LEU A 142 3.24 -17.50 -2.08
CA LEU A 142 4.55 -18.14 -2.27
C LEU A 142 5.67 -17.28 -1.64
N GLY A 143 5.59 -15.96 -1.74
CA GLY A 143 6.51 -15.04 -1.09
C GLY A 143 6.50 -15.17 0.44
N CYS A 144 5.32 -15.30 1.05
CA CYS A 144 5.21 -15.57 2.49
C CYS A 144 5.93 -16.86 2.90
N GLN A 145 5.75 -17.93 2.13
CA GLN A 145 6.43 -19.21 2.36
C GLN A 145 7.94 -19.06 2.20
N ALA A 146 8.39 -18.41 1.13
CA ALA A 146 9.79 -18.17 0.85
C ALA A 146 10.49 -17.35 1.94
N ILE A 147 9.85 -16.26 2.40
CA ILE A 147 10.38 -15.42 3.49
C ILE A 147 10.58 -16.25 4.76
N ARG A 148 9.58 -17.02 5.16
CA ARG A 148 9.67 -17.83 6.37
C ARG A 148 10.70 -18.94 6.26
N ALA A 149 10.81 -19.59 5.12
CA ALA A 149 11.79 -20.64 4.87
C ALA A 149 13.24 -20.13 4.82
N ALA A 150 13.47 -18.93 4.26
CA ALA A 150 14.79 -18.37 4.07
C ALA A 150 15.27 -17.52 5.26
N SER A 151 14.38 -17.12 6.17
CA SER A 151 14.74 -16.26 7.31
C SER A 151 15.57 -17.04 8.34
N PRO A 152 16.75 -16.50 8.74
CA PRO A 152 17.61 -17.16 9.73
C PRO A 152 17.06 -17.08 11.17
N SER A 153 16.06 -16.27 11.40
CA SER A 153 15.42 -16.02 12.70
C SER A 153 13.93 -15.75 12.54
N SER A 154 13.22 -15.64 13.66
CA SER A 154 11.81 -15.22 13.67
C SER A 154 11.64 -13.89 12.93
N CYS A 155 10.69 -13.84 12.02
CA CYS A 155 10.37 -12.65 11.24
C CYS A 155 8.86 -12.40 11.18
N SER A 156 8.49 -11.15 10.96
CA SER A 156 7.12 -10.72 10.71
C SER A 156 6.88 -10.59 9.21
N VAL A 157 5.78 -11.17 8.73
CA VAL A 157 5.39 -11.13 7.31
C VAL A 157 4.03 -10.48 7.18
N ALA A 158 3.94 -9.48 6.30
CA ALA A 158 2.73 -8.74 6.00
C ALA A 158 2.49 -8.65 4.47
N MET A 159 1.28 -8.29 4.09
CA MET A 159 0.94 -7.71 2.79
C MET A 159 0.58 -6.24 2.99
N VAL A 160 0.75 -5.42 1.96
CA VAL A 160 0.29 -4.03 1.94
C VAL A 160 -0.84 -3.90 0.93
N ALA A 161 -2.02 -3.53 1.42
CA ALA A 161 -3.22 -3.36 0.62
C ALA A 161 -3.62 -1.89 0.54
N ASP A 162 -3.91 -1.42 -0.66
CA ASP A 162 -4.83 -0.31 -0.82
C ASP A 162 -6.26 -0.84 -0.63
N ILE A 163 -7.07 -0.10 0.07
CA ILE A 163 -8.45 -0.49 0.36
C ILE A 163 -9.43 0.54 -0.20
N GLY A 164 -10.48 0.05 -0.82
CA GLY A 164 -11.62 0.89 -1.21
C GLY A 164 -12.42 1.27 0.03
N VAL A 165 -12.04 2.37 0.69
CA VAL A 165 -12.68 2.77 1.94
C VAL A 165 -14.06 3.35 1.68
N THR A 166 -15.04 2.81 2.38
CA THR A 166 -16.43 3.25 2.40
C THR A 166 -16.73 3.93 3.74
N VAL A 167 -17.16 5.18 3.69
CA VAL A 167 -17.46 6.01 4.87
C VAL A 167 -18.96 6.20 4.94
N PRO A 168 -19.66 5.80 6.01
CA PRO A 168 -21.09 6.05 6.12
C PRO A 168 -21.39 7.55 6.18
N LEU A 169 -22.43 8.01 5.48
CA LEU A 169 -22.83 9.41 5.49
C LEU A 169 -23.16 9.89 6.91
N THR A 170 -23.78 9.03 7.69
CA THR A 170 -24.06 9.24 9.12
C THR A 170 -23.64 8.01 9.92
N GLU A 171 -23.44 8.18 11.25
CA GLU A 171 -23.17 7.04 12.12
C GLU A 171 -24.43 6.29 12.58
N SER A 172 -25.55 6.44 11.86
CA SER A 172 -26.74 5.62 12.06
C SER A 172 -26.45 4.15 11.75
N ALA A 173 -27.10 3.24 12.46
CA ALA A 173 -26.91 1.80 12.23
C ALA A 173 -27.18 1.39 10.77
N VAL A 174 -28.08 2.08 10.09
CA VAL A 174 -28.48 1.78 8.71
C VAL A 174 -27.37 2.19 7.73
N ASP A 175 -26.81 3.41 7.86
CA ASP A 175 -25.72 3.86 7.00
C ASP A 175 -24.41 3.10 7.29
N VAL A 176 -24.15 2.76 8.55
CA VAL A 176 -22.98 1.95 8.92
C VAL A 176 -23.06 0.56 8.29
N ALA A 177 -24.24 -0.09 8.34
CA ALA A 177 -24.43 -1.39 7.69
C ALA A 177 -24.30 -1.29 6.16
N ALA A 178 -24.81 -0.23 5.56
CA ALA A 178 -24.69 0.04 4.13
C ALA A 178 -23.22 0.24 3.70
N ALA A 179 -22.45 1.02 4.47
CA ALA A 179 -21.03 1.23 4.22
C ALA A 179 -20.23 -0.07 4.35
N GLN A 180 -20.52 -0.91 5.35
CA GLN A 180 -19.89 -2.22 5.51
C GLN A 180 -20.22 -3.16 4.34
N GLN A 181 -21.47 -3.17 3.89
CA GLN A 181 -21.88 -3.95 2.72
C GLN A 181 -21.16 -3.47 1.45
N ALA A 182 -21.08 -2.15 1.24
CA ALA A 182 -20.33 -1.57 0.13
C ALA A 182 -18.84 -1.95 0.18
N PHE A 183 -18.23 -1.96 1.37
CA PHE A 183 -16.86 -2.40 1.58
C PHE A 183 -16.65 -3.86 1.14
N HIS A 184 -17.55 -4.76 1.54
CA HIS A 184 -17.47 -6.18 1.20
C HIS A 184 -17.72 -6.48 -0.28
N THR A 185 -18.50 -5.65 -0.95
CA THR A 185 -18.84 -5.83 -2.37
C THR A 185 -17.92 -5.07 -3.32
N SER A 186 -17.02 -4.26 -2.78
CA SER A 186 -15.95 -3.60 -3.54
C SER A 186 -15.06 -4.64 -4.20
N TRP A 187 -14.75 -4.43 -5.47
CA TRP A 187 -13.80 -5.30 -6.18
C TRP A 187 -12.39 -5.23 -5.59
N PHE A 188 -11.96 -4.08 -5.08
CA PHE A 188 -10.69 -3.92 -4.36
C PHE A 188 -10.63 -4.87 -3.16
N ASN A 189 -11.62 -4.78 -2.28
CA ASN A 189 -11.62 -5.54 -1.05
C ASN A 189 -11.96 -7.01 -1.29
N GLY A 190 -13.06 -7.27 -2.00
CA GLY A 190 -13.55 -8.62 -2.28
C GLY A 190 -12.64 -9.46 -3.15
N GLY A 191 -11.86 -8.82 -4.05
CA GLY A 191 -10.94 -9.49 -4.97
C GLY A 191 -9.51 -9.60 -4.48
N ILE A 192 -9.09 -8.79 -3.51
CA ILE A 192 -7.69 -8.74 -3.06
C ILE A 192 -7.57 -9.14 -1.60
N ILE A 193 -8.28 -8.43 -0.71
CA ILE A 193 -8.12 -8.65 0.74
C ILE A 193 -8.77 -9.96 1.17
N PHE A 194 -9.97 -10.26 0.67
CA PHE A 194 -10.70 -11.46 1.06
C PHE A 194 -9.92 -12.75 0.79
N PRO A 195 -9.38 -13.02 -0.43
CA PRO A 195 -8.58 -14.23 -0.68
C PRO A 195 -7.42 -14.38 0.29
N VAL A 196 -6.75 -13.27 0.63
CA VAL A 196 -5.61 -13.30 1.55
C VAL A 196 -6.04 -13.57 2.99
N LEU A 197 -7.10 -12.92 3.45
CA LEU A 197 -7.50 -12.97 4.85
C LEU A 197 -8.45 -14.12 5.20
N THR A 198 -9.24 -14.58 4.23
CA THR A 198 -10.28 -15.59 4.47
C THR A 198 -10.09 -16.88 3.68
N GLY A 199 -9.16 -16.90 2.72
CA GLY A 199 -8.96 -18.03 1.82
C GLY A 199 -10.04 -18.20 0.74
N ALA A 200 -10.86 -17.16 0.52
CA ALA A 200 -11.93 -17.19 -0.46
C ALA A 200 -12.14 -15.83 -1.12
N TYR A 201 -12.47 -15.82 -2.39
CA TYR A 201 -12.98 -14.62 -3.05
C TYR A 201 -14.39 -14.28 -2.56
N SER A 202 -14.75 -13.00 -2.59
CA SER A 202 -16.12 -12.58 -2.35
C SER A 202 -17.06 -13.23 -3.39
N PRO A 203 -18.11 -13.97 -2.97
CA PRO A 203 -19.06 -14.57 -3.91
C PRO A 203 -19.75 -13.52 -4.79
N VAL A 204 -20.09 -12.35 -4.23
CA VAL A 204 -20.71 -11.24 -4.98
C VAL A 204 -19.76 -10.73 -6.07
N MET A 205 -18.45 -10.68 -5.79
CA MET A 205 -17.46 -10.28 -6.79
C MET A 205 -17.37 -11.30 -7.93
N LEU A 206 -17.29 -12.58 -7.60
CA LEU A 206 -17.22 -13.64 -8.63
C LEU A 206 -18.47 -13.68 -9.49
N GLU A 207 -19.66 -13.49 -8.89
CA GLU A 207 -20.92 -13.39 -9.63
C GLU A 207 -20.93 -12.20 -10.60
N LYS A 208 -20.46 -11.02 -10.16
CA LYS A 208 -20.34 -9.82 -11.01
C LYS A 208 -19.37 -10.01 -12.16
N LEU A 209 -18.26 -10.70 -11.95
CA LEU A 209 -17.27 -10.95 -12.99
C LEU A 209 -17.74 -12.00 -14.00
N GLY A 210 -18.48 -13.00 -13.58
CA GLY A 210 -18.97 -14.05 -14.46
C GLY A 210 -17.82 -14.69 -15.28
N ALA A 211 -17.86 -14.51 -16.60
CA ALA A 211 -16.83 -15.04 -17.51
C ALA A 211 -15.45 -14.38 -17.40
N ASP A 212 -15.40 -13.18 -16.80
CA ASP A 212 -14.15 -12.44 -16.57
C ASP A 212 -13.45 -12.80 -15.25
N ALA A 213 -14.02 -13.71 -14.45
CA ALA A 213 -13.39 -14.23 -13.25
C ALA A 213 -12.06 -14.91 -13.57
N PRO A 214 -11.04 -14.80 -12.69
CA PRO A 214 -9.76 -15.45 -12.88
C PRO A 214 -9.90 -16.98 -12.89
N ALA A 215 -9.03 -17.66 -13.61
CA ALA A 215 -8.92 -19.11 -13.55
C ALA A 215 -8.21 -19.52 -12.24
N ILE A 216 -8.96 -20.11 -11.32
CA ILE A 216 -8.47 -20.56 -10.02
C ILE A 216 -8.17 -22.04 -10.12
N GLN A 217 -6.93 -22.45 -9.89
CA GLN A 217 -6.51 -23.85 -9.87
C GLN A 217 -6.66 -24.46 -8.46
N SER A 218 -6.71 -25.77 -8.40
CA SER A 218 -6.73 -26.49 -7.12
C SER A 218 -5.49 -26.15 -6.29
N GLY A 219 -5.71 -25.71 -5.05
CA GLY A 219 -4.66 -25.34 -4.12
C GLY A 219 -4.28 -23.84 -4.12
N ASP A 220 -4.70 -23.04 -5.12
CA ASP A 220 -4.34 -21.62 -5.19
C ASP A 220 -4.75 -20.83 -3.96
N LEU A 221 -6.01 -20.94 -3.56
CA LEU A 221 -6.52 -20.22 -2.40
C LEU A 221 -5.82 -20.60 -1.09
N LYS A 222 -5.43 -21.89 -0.96
CA LYS A 222 -4.61 -22.34 0.18
C LYS A 222 -3.21 -21.72 0.14
N THR A 223 -2.63 -21.57 -1.04
CA THR A 223 -1.33 -20.89 -1.21
C THR A 223 -1.44 -19.41 -0.92
N ILE A 224 -2.48 -18.73 -1.40
CA ILE A 224 -2.73 -17.30 -1.19
C ILE A 224 -2.96 -16.99 0.30
N HIS A 225 -3.78 -17.79 0.96
CA HIS A 225 -4.15 -17.62 2.37
C HIS A 225 -3.03 -18.14 3.29
N GLN A 226 -1.95 -17.38 3.40
CA GLN A 226 -0.89 -17.64 4.37
C GLN A 226 -1.16 -16.88 5.67
N PRO A 227 -0.75 -17.42 6.83
CA PRO A 227 -0.79 -16.67 8.09
C PRO A 227 0.00 -15.37 7.95
N LEU A 228 -0.60 -14.25 8.34
CA LEU A 228 0.06 -12.94 8.42
C LEU A 228 0.31 -12.56 9.87
N ASP A 229 1.42 -11.89 10.13
CA ASP A 229 1.76 -11.33 11.45
C ASP A 229 1.20 -9.92 11.62
N SER A 230 0.91 -9.26 10.50
CA SER A 230 0.21 -7.96 10.44
C SER A 230 -0.33 -7.69 9.04
N LEU A 231 -1.23 -6.72 8.93
CA LEU A 231 -1.71 -6.19 7.66
C LEU A 231 -1.30 -4.72 7.53
N GLY A 232 -0.67 -4.38 6.40
CA GLY A 232 -0.44 -3.00 5.99
C GLY A 232 -1.65 -2.45 5.21
N ILE A 233 -2.05 -1.23 5.51
CA ILE A 233 -3.12 -0.52 4.81
C ILE A 233 -2.59 0.81 4.30
N ASN A 234 -2.68 1.03 2.99
CA ASN A 234 -2.51 2.34 2.39
C ASN A 234 -3.87 3.02 2.32
N ASN A 235 -3.99 4.19 2.93
CA ASN A 235 -5.27 4.90 3.00
C ASN A 235 -5.06 6.41 2.84
N TYR A 236 -5.53 6.97 1.74
CA TYR A 236 -5.40 8.40 1.43
C TYR A 236 -6.76 9.13 1.39
N THR A 237 -7.83 8.42 1.08
CA THR A 237 -9.18 8.95 0.88
C THR A 237 -10.21 7.83 0.97
N GLY A 238 -11.48 8.12 0.68
CA GLY A 238 -12.57 7.15 0.66
C GLY A 238 -13.75 7.67 -0.13
N ASN A 239 -14.88 6.96 -0.03
CA ASN A 239 -16.13 7.32 -0.65
C ASN A 239 -17.24 7.36 0.40
N TYR A 240 -18.09 8.38 0.40
CA TYR A 240 -19.29 8.39 1.21
C TYR A 240 -20.34 7.41 0.67
N ILE A 241 -20.95 6.70 1.61
CA ILE A 241 -22.00 5.72 1.36
C ILE A 241 -23.22 6.11 2.16
N ARG A 242 -24.40 6.00 1.54
CA ARG A 242 -25.69 6.10 2.20
C ARG A 242 -26.49 4.85 1.96
N ALA A 243 -27.30 4.45 2.94
CA ALA A 243 -28.31 3.41 2.76
C ALA A 243 -29.32 3.84 1.68
N ALA A 244 -29.72 2.92 0.82
CA ALA A 244 -30.64 3.19 -0.28
C ALA A 244 -31.59 2.02 -0.51
N ASP A 245 -32.81 2.35 -0.91
CA ASP A 245 -33.86 1.36 -1.31
C ASP A 245 -33.62 0.91 -2.76
N ASN A 246 -32.55 0.11 -2.95
CA ASN A 246 -32.17 -0.50 -4.21
C ASN A 246 -31.67 -1.93 -3.99
N LYS A 247 -31.45 -2.69 -5.07
CA LYS A 247 -31.01 -4.10 -5.01
C LYS A 247 -29.73 -4.31 -4.17
N GLN A 248 -28.83 -3.34 -4.13
CA GLN A 248 -27.58 -3.46 -3.39
C GLN A 248 -27.64 -2.90 -1.96
N GLY A 249 -28.73 -2.21 -1.57
CA GLY A 249 -28.96 -1.67 -0.23
C GLY A 249 -28.15 -0.40 0.10
N PHE A 250 -27.39 0.13 -0.85
CA PHE A 250 -26.56 1.32 -0.66
C PHE A 250 -26.35 2.09 -1.96
N GLU A 251 -25.88 3.33 -1.83
CA GLU A 251 -25.39 4.13 -2.95
C GLU A 251 -24.11 4.87 -2.58
N PHE A 252 -23.25 5.06 -3.58
CA PHE A 252 -22.09 5.95 -3.51
C PHE A 252 -22.54 7.38 -3.73
N LEU A 253 -22.02 8.30 -2.93
CA LEU A 253 -22.35 9.71 -3.05
C LEU A 253 -21.25 10.44 -3.85
N ASP A 254 -21.67 11.15 -4.89
CA ASP A 254 -20.77 12.02 -5.64
C ASP A 254 -20.36 13.22 -4.79
N LEU A 255 -19.07 13.46 -4.71
CA LEU A 255 -18.55 14.64 -4.02
C LEU A 255 -18.77 15.90 -4.86
N PRO A 256 -19.27 17.01 -4.28
CA PRO A 256 -19.38 18.28 -4.98
C PRO A 256 -18.04 18.72 -5.60
N LYS A 257 -18.10 19.45 -6.72
CA LYS A 257 -16.87 19.95 -7.38
C LYS A 257 -15.98 20.79 -6.46
N ALA A 258 -16.57 21.49 -5.50
CA ALA A 258 -15.88 22.30 -4.51
C ALA A 258 -15.41 21.52 -3.28
N TYR A 259 -15.62 20.19 -3.24
CA TYR A 259 -15.17 19.40 -2.10
C TYR A 259 -13.64 19.52 -1.94
N PRO A 260 -13.14 19.73 -0.72
CA PRO A 260 -11.72 19.93 -0.49
C PRO A 260 -10.86 18.76 -0.97
N ARG A 261 -9.80 19.08 -1.70
CA ARG A 261 -8.83 18.09 -2.20
C ARG A 261 -7.41 18.63 -2.09
N MET A 262 -6.45 17.72 -2.09
CA MET A 262 -5.04 18.07 -2.15
C MET A 262 -4.59 18.35 -3.59
N TYR A 263 -3.34 18.72 -3.76
CA TYR A 263 -2.78 19.09 -5.07
C TYR A 263 -2.74 17.94 -6.08
N ILE A 264 -3.04 16.70 -5.67
CA ILE A 264 -3.31 15.57 -6.55
C ILE A 264 -4.83 15.32 -6.61
N PRO A 265 -5.45 15.27 -7.80
CA PRO A 265 -6.93 15.36 -7.93
C PRO A 265 -7.72 14.25 -7.27
N TRP A 266 -7.15 13.05 -7.14
CA TRP A 266 -7.84 11.90 -6.56
C TRP A 266 -7.86 11.87 -5.03
N ILE A 267 -7.02 12.69 -4.34
CA ILE A 267 -7.05 12.79 -2.88
C ILE A 267 -8.06 13.85 -2.45
N HIS A 268 -9.29 13.43 -2.21
CA HIS A 268 -10.26 14.23 -1.46
C HIS A 268 -9.92 14.16 0.03
N ILE A 269 -10.06 15.27 0.73
CA ILE A 269 -9.76 15.35 2.17
C ILE A 269 -10.92 14.72 2.94
N LEU A 270 -10.79 13.44 3.25
CA LEU A 270 -11.81 12.63 3.91
C LEU A 270 -11.19 11.88 5.10
N PRO A 271 -10.89 12.58 6.20
CA PRO A 271 -10.15 12.01 7.34
C PRO A 271 -10.84 10.82 7.99
N GLU A 272 -12.18 10.78 7.97
CA GLU A 272 -12.98 9.69 8.51
C GLU A 272 -12.66 8.35 7.84
N SER A 273 -12.15 8.38 6.60
CA SER A 273 -11.72 7.18 5.89
C SER A 273 -10.65 6.40 6.68
N MET A 274 -9.81 7.08 7.44
CA MET A 274 -8.79 6.46 8.28
C MET A 274 -9.43 5.58 9.37
N TYR A 275 -10.44 6.08 10.05
CA TYR A 275 -11.17 5.34 11.08
C TYR A 275 -11.98 4.18 10.47
N TRP A 276 -12.77 4.48 9.43
CA TRP A 276 -13.67 3.49 8.83
C TRP A 276 -12.92 2.38 8.09
N GLY A 277 -11.79 2.69 7.45
CA GLY A 277 -10.94 1.68 6.82
C GLY A 277 -10.40 0.66 7.81
N ILE A 278 -9.85 1.13 8.94
CA ILE A 278 -9.36 0.27 10.02
C ILE A 278 -10.51 -0.57 10.60
N ARG A 279 -11.64 0.05 10.87
CA ARG A 279 -12.82 -0.61 11.43
C ARG A 279 -13.35 -1.70 10.51
N HIS A 280 -13.62 -1.38 9.25
CA HIS A 280 -14.16 -2.34 8.28
C HIS A 280 -13.25 -3.56 8.08
N VAL A 281 -11.94 -3.35 7.97
CA VAL A 281 -10.98 -4.45 7.87
C VAL A 281 -11.02 -5.34 9.11
N SER A 282 -11.00 -4.75 10.31
CA SER A 282 -11.04 -5.50 11.57
C SER A 282 -12.34 -6.29 11.73
N GLU A 283 -13.48 -5.69 11.38
CA GLU A 283 -14.80 -6.33 11.46
C GLU A 283 -14.96 -7.42 10.41
N THR A 284 -14.43 -7.22 9.19
CA THR A 284 -14.43 -8.25 8.13
C THR A 284 -13.66 -9.50 8.55
N LEU A 285 -12.55 -9.33 9.23
CA LEU A 285 -11.76 -10.43 9.75
C LEU A 285 -12.44 -11.19 10.91
N GLY A 286 -13.43 -10.57 11.57
CA GLY A 286 -13.97 -11.05 12.84
C GLY A 286 -12.88 -11.16 13.92
N ARG A 287 -11.73 -10.53 13.69
CA ARG A 287 -10.52 -10.63 14.50
C ARG A 287 -9.97 -9.25 14.82
N LYS A 288 -9.85 -8.95 16.10
CA LYS A 288 -9.14 -7.74 16.58
C LYS A 288 -7.70 -8.04 17.03
N ASP A 289 -7.23 -9.25 16.81
CA ASP A 289 -5.90 -9.71 17.20
C ASP A 289 -4.83 -9.54 16.09
N LEU A 290 -5.22 -9.41 14.81
CA LEU A 290 -4.28 -9.14 13.73
C LEU A 290 -3.85 -7.66 13.77
N PRO A 291 -2.57 -7.36 14.04
CA PRO A 291 -2.06 -6.00 14.03
C PRO A 291 -2.26 -5.32 12.66
N ILE A 292 -2.76 -4.09 12.66
CA ILE A 292 -2.88 -3.25 11.47
C ILE A 292 -1.83 -2.14 11.55
N PHE A 293 -1.17 -1.88 10.42
CA PHE A 293 -0.31 -0.72 10.22
C PHE A 293 -0.85 0.14 9.10
N ILE A 294 -0.95 1.45 9.30
CA ILE A 294 -1.07 2.36 8.17
C ILE A 294 0.32 2.43 7.54
N THR A 295 0.45 1.80 6.38
CA THR A 295 1.72 1.70 5.66
C THR A 295 1.97 2.86 4.74
N GLU A 296 0.91 3.57 4.35
CA GLU A 296 0.98 4.85 3.66
C GLU A 296 -0.25 5.70 3.98
N ASN A 297 -0.01 6.96 4.32
CA ASN A 297 -0.96 8.05 4.34
C ASN A 297 -0.19 9.37 4.23
N GLY A 298 -0.67 10.27 3.41
CA GLY A 298 -0.04 11.56 3.15
C GLY A 298 -0.71 12.27 1.98
N CYS A 299 -0.12 13.34 1.52
CA CYS A 299 -0.72 14.12 0.45
C CYS A 299 0.34 14.86 -0.36
N ALA A 300 0.05 15.07 -1.64
CA ALA A 300 0.81 16.00 -2.46
C ALA A 300 0.35 17.43 -2.18
N ALA A 301 1.32 18.34 -2.05
CA ALA A 301 1.11 19.77 -1.92
C ALA A 301 1.91 20.54 -3.00
N GLN A 302 1.54 21.79 -3.22
CA GLN A 302 2.29 22.68 -4.11
C GLN A 302 3.40 23.36 -3.30
N ASP A 303 4.48 22.60 -3.11
CA ASP A 303 5.58 23.02 -2.26
C ASP A 303 6.55 23.95 -3.03
N GLU A 304 6.80 25.11 -2.47
CA GLU A 304 7.74 26.09 -3.00
C GLU A 304 8.71 26.54 -1.90
N VAL A 305 9.97 26.77 -2.29
CA VAL A 305 10.98 27.33 -1.39
C VAL A 305 10.84 28.83 -1.36
N ASN A 306 10.59 29.42 -0.21
CA ASN A 306 10.47 30.88 -0.02
C ASN A 306 11.84 31.57 0.01
N ASP A 307 11.84 32.91 0.06
CA ASP A 307 13.07 33.74 0.08
C ASP A 307 13.97 33.47 1.30
N LYS A 308 13.44 32.84 2.35
CA LYS A 308 14.20 32.43 3.54
C LYS A 308 14.78 31.01 3.40
N GLY A 309 14.54 30.35 2.28
CA GLY A 309 14.98 28.98 2.04
C GLY A 309 14.14 27.91 2.77
N GLU A 310 12.90 28.24 3.13
CA GLU A 310 11.96 27.36 3.86
C GLU A 310 10.82 26.92 2.95
N VAL A 311 10.20 25.77 3.27
CA VAL A 311 8.95 25.30 2.65
C VAL A 311 7.87 25.25 3.73
N ILE A 312 6.82 26.05 3.55
CA ILE A 312 5.72 26.20 4.52
C ILE A 312 4.48 25.49 4.00
N ASP A 313 4.40 24.19 4.28
CA ASP A 313 3.36 23.27 3.82
C ASP A 313 2.28 23.04 4.90
N THR A 314 1.61 24.11 5.32
CA THR A 314 0.56 24.08 6.36
C THR A 314 -0.67 23.28 5.94
N ASP A 315 -0.96 23.17 4.67
CA ASP A 315 -1.99 22.32 4.08
C ASP A 315 -1.71 20.83 4.35
N ARG A 316 -0.45 20.39 4.23
CA ARG A 316 -0.05 19.01 4.61
C ARG A 316 -0.17 18.79 6.11
N ILE A 317 0.18 19.79 6.94
CA ILE A 317 -0.02 19.70 8.39
C ILE A 317 -1.51 19.55 8.72
N MET A 318 -2.37 20.35 8.09
CA MET A 318 -3.82 20.25 8.26
C MET A 318 -4.33 18.86 7.90
N TYR A 319 -3.94 18.32 6.74
CA TYR A 319 -4.30 16.98 6.29
C TYR A 319 -3.87 15.93 7.33
N LEU A 320 -2.59 15.85 7.64
CA LEU A 320 -2.03 14.85 8.57
C LEU A 320 -2.67 14.92 9.95
N ARG A 321 -2.91 16.14 10.47
CA ARG A 321 -3.56 16.33 11.77
C ARG A 321 -4.94 15.68 11.82
N GLN A 322 -5.74 15.84 10.78
CA GLN A 322 -7.08 15.27 10.75
C GLN A 322 -7.07 13.74 10.64
N TYR A 323 -6.22 13.20 9.78
CA TYR A 323 -6.09 11.75 9.61
C TYR A 323 -5.53 11.05 10.85
N LEU A 324 -4.55 11.65 11.52
CA LEU A 324 -4.02 11.11 12.79
C LEU A 324 -5.05 11.17 13.93
N LYS A 325 -5.94 12.18 13.97
CA LYS A 325 -7.05 12.19 14.91
C LYS A 325 -8.04 11.05 14.67
N ALA A 326 -8.34 10.75 13.41
CA ALA A 326 -9.21 9.62 13.04
C ALA A 326 -8.54 8.26 13.36
N ALA A 327 -7.24 8.14 13.14
CA ALA A 327 -6.45 6.99 13.58
C ALA A 327 -6.47 6.80 15.10
N HIS A 328 -6.34 7.90 15.86
CA HIS A 328 -6.44 7.89 17.32
C HIS A 328 -7.83 7.42 17.79
N ARG A 329 -8.91 7.85 17.12
CA ARG A 329 -10.26 7.35 17.40
C ARG A 329 -10.32 5.82 17.30
N ALA A 330 -9.77 5.24 16.22
CA ALA A 330 -9.75 3.79 16.04
C ALA A 330 -9.03 3.07 17.20
N ILE A 331 -7.88 3.60 17.63
CA ILE A 331 -7.14 3.05 18.78
C ILE A 331 -7.99 3.16 20.05
N SER A 332 -8.63 4.30 20.30
CA SER A 332 -9.44 4.54 21.50
C SER A 332 -10.66 3.61 21.59
N GLU A 333 -11.18 3.18 20.45
CA GLU A 333 -12.29 2.22 20.35
C GLU A 333 -11.82 0.74 20.33
N GLY A 334 -10.50 0.50 20.50
CA GLY A 334 -9.92 -0.84 20.66
C GLY A 334 -9.62 -1.56 19.35
N TYR A 335 -9.59 -0.87 18.22
CA TYR A 335 -9.12 -1.46 16.96
C TYR A 335 -7.59 -1.64 16.97
N PRO A 336 -7.05 -2.68 16.31
CA PRO A 336 -5.67 -3.14 16.47
C PRO A 336 -4.64 -2.34 15.65
N LEU A 337 -4.79 -1.02 15.55
CA LEU A 337 -3.80 -0.16 14.89
C LEU A 337 -2.54 -0.07 15.75
N LYS A 338 -1.38 -0.46 15.20
CA LYS A 338 -0.10 -0.54 15.91
C LYS A 338 0.97 0.41 15.40
N GLY A 339 0.80 0.97 14.21
CA GLY A 339 1.78 1.89 13.67
C GLY A 339 1.27 2.68 12.48
N TYR A 340 2.02 3.74 12.15
CA TYR A 340 1.69 4.65 11.07
C TYR A 340 2.97 5.07 10.35
N PHE A 341 3.03 4.83 9.05
CA PHE A 341 4.08 5.27 8.15
C PHE A 341 3.55 6.38 7.25
N LEU A 342 4.15 7.54 7.38
CA LEU A 342 3.80 8.69 6.56
C LEU A 342 4.34 8.52 5.13
N TRP A 343 3.50 8.77 4.12
CA TRP A 343 3.93 8.88 2.74
C TRP A 343 4.05 10.34 2.32
N SER A 344 5.28 10.85 2.12
CA SER A 344 6.55 10.14 2.22
C SER A 344 7.57 10.95 3.01
N PHE A 345 8.69 10.33 3.38
CA PHE A 345 9.76 11.02 4.10
C PHE A 345 10.37 12.16 3.28
N MET A 346 10.58 11.95 1.99
CA MET A 346 11.12 12.97 1.08
C MET A 346 10.43 12.90 -0.29
N ASP A 347 10.41 14.03 -1.00
CA ASP A 347 9.91 14.08 -2.36
C ASP A 347 10.62 13.05 -3.24
N ASN A 348 9.87 12.37 -4.10
CA ASN A 348 10.38 11.32 -4.97
C ASN A 348 9.64 11.33 -6.32
N PHE A 349 9.89 10.34 -7.17
CA PHE A 349 9.21 10.13 -8.44
C PHE A 349 7.83 9.51 -8.17
N GLU A 350 6.76 10.26 -8.47
CA GLU A 350 5.36 9.86 -8.27
C GLU A 350 4.77 9.27 -9.56
N TRP A 351 5.24 8.11 -9.96
CA TRP A 351 4.74 7.32 -11.10
C TRP A 351 4.36 8.18 -12.32
N GLU A 352 3.10 8.14 -12.77
CA GLU A 352 2.61 8.91 -13.92
C GLU A 352 2.68 10.44 -13.73
N SER A 353 2.76 10.91 -12.50
CA SER A 353 2.95 12.34 -12.19
C SER A 353 4.41 12.79 -12.21
N GLY A 354 5.35 11.86 -12.30
CA GLY A 354 6.79 12.12 -12.30
C GLY A 354 7.22 12.92 -11.07
N TYR A 355 7.95 14.00 -11.28
CA TYR A 355 8.43 14.89 -10.21
C TYR A 355 7.50 16.09 -9.94
N SER A 356 6.32 16.12 -10.56
CA SER A 356 5.38 17.25 -10.42
C SER A 356 4.55 17.21 -9.13
N ARG A 357 4.45 16.07 -8.48
CA ARG A 357 3.71 15.87 -7.23
C ARG A 357 4.66 15.56 -6.09
N ARG A 358 4.60 16.38 -5.03
CA ARG A 358 5.51 16.33 -3.90
C ARG A 358 4.79 15.82 -2.66
N PHE A 359 5.03 14.57 -2.29
CA PHE A 359 4.45 13.95 -1.09
C PHE A 359 5.34 14.06 0.15
N GLY A 360 6.62 14.35 -0.03
CA GLY A 360 7.59 14.35 1.06
C GLY A 360 7.32 15.41 2.13
N ILE A 361 7.68 15.11 3.37
CA ILE A 361 7.86 16.11 4.43
C ILE A 361 9.26 16.75 4.38
N THR A 362 10.11 16.25 3.49
CA THR A 362 11.40 16.82 3.13
C THR A 362 11.39 17.17 1.65
N TYR A 363 11.56 18.44 1.33
CA TYR A 363 11.69 18.92 -0.03
C TYR A 363 13.02 18.46 -0.63
N VAL A 364 12.99 17.96 -1.88
CA VAL A 364 14.17 17.62 -2.66
C VAL A 364 14.27 18.58 -3.84
N ASP A 365 15.34 19.36 -3.89
CA ASP A 365 15.73 20.02 -5.11
C ASP A 365 16.33 18.98 -6.05
N TYR A 366 15.58 18.59 -7.06
CA TYR A 366 15.98 17.49 -7.95
C TYR A 366 17.24 17.82 -8.80
N LYS A 367 17.59 19.09 -8.97
CA LYS A 367 18.79 19.49 -9.72
C LYS A 367 20.05 19.39 -8.85
N THR A 368 19.99 19.94 -7.66
CA THR A 368 21.15 20.02 -6.74
C THR A 368 21.21 18.88 -5.73
N GLN A 369 20.11 18.11 -5.62
CA GLN A 369 19.94 17.08 -4.60
C GLN A 369 19.93 17.60 -3.16
N ARG A 370 19.75 18.91 -2.96
CA ARG A 370 19.60 19.51 -1.64
C ARG A 370 18.28 19.04 -1.00
N ARG A 371 18.31 18.68 0.28
CA ARG A 371 17.16 18.29 1.09
C ARG A 371 16.84 19.39 2.08
N ILE A 372 15.57 19.87 2.07
CA ILE A 372 15.09 20.92 2.96
C ILE A 372 13.91 20.36 3.77
N PRO A 373 14.06 20.21 5.11
CA PRO A 373 12.90 19.86 5.96
C PRO A 373 11.81 20.91 5.83
N LYS A 374 10.57 20.48 5.53
CA LYS A 374 9.40 21.33 5.41
C LYS A 374 8.82 21.68 6.79
N ALA A 375 7.84 22.56 6.88
CA ALA A 375 7.15 22.84 8.13
C ALA A 375 6.49 21.59 8.72
N SER A 376 5.90 20.75 7.88
CA SER A 376 5.34 19.44 8.26
C SER A 376 6.36 18.48 8.88
N PHE A 377 7.63 18.54 8.48
CA PHE A 377 8.70 17.75 9.12
C PHE A 377 8.86 18.12 10.60
N LYS A 378 8.91 19.43 10.89
CA LYS A 378 9.06 19.91 12.27
C LYS A 378 7.84 19.56 13.12
N TRP A 379 6.65 19.77 12.57
CA TRP A 379 5.38 19.42 13.22
C TRP A 379 5.27 17.91 13.51
N TYR A 380 5.64 17.06 12.54
CA TYR A 380 5.57 15.61 12.70
C TYR A 380 6.62 15.09 13.71
N ALA A 381 7.80 15.71 13.77
CA ALA A 381 8.81 15.42 14.79
C ALA A 381 8.25 15.71 16.20
N GLU A 382 7.52 16.79 16.37
CA GLU A 382 6.90 17.13 17.65
C GLU A 382 5.77 16.13 18.01
N CYS A 383 4.96 15.70 17.05
CA CYS A 383 3.97 14.64 17.27
C CYS A 383 4.64 13.35 17.76
N ILE A 384 5.75 12.94 17.13
CA ILE A 384 6.50 11.73 17.53
C ILE A 384 7.07 11.89 18.93
N GLN A 385 7.72 13.03 19.23
CA GLN A 385 8.35 13.29 20.52
C GLN A 385 7.35 13.27 21.66
N GLN A 386 6.15 13.84 21.44
CA GLN A 386 5.10 13.94 22.46
C GLN A 386 4.15 12.72 22.45
N ASN A 387 4.28 11.83 21.47
CA ASN A 387 3.35 10.74 21.21
C ASN A 387 1.87 11.18 21.20
N ARG A 388 1.61 12.33 20.58
CA ARG A 388 0.26 12.91 20.44
C ARG A 388 0.16 13.78 19.19
N VAL A 389 -1.04 14.02 18.74
CA VAL A 389 -1.33 15.01 17.69
C VAL A 389 -1.25 16.42 18.29
N VAL A 390 -0.30 17.22 17.81
CA VAL A 390 -0.09 18.60 18.27
C VAL A 390 -0.73 19.63 17.34
#